data_05fe0ec4762d21accb641315fb80d474
#
_entry.id   05fe0ec4762d21accb641315fb80d474
#
_cell.length_a   1.000
_cell.length_b   1.000
_cell.length_c   1.000
_cell.angle_alpha   90.00
_cell.angle_beta   90.00
_cell.angle_gamma   90.00
#
_symmetry.space_group_name_H-M   'P 1'
#
loop_
_entity.id
_entity.type
_entity.pdbx_description
1 polymer ?
#
loop_
_entity_poly.entity_id
_entity_poly.type
_entity_poly.pdbx_seq_one_letter_code
_entity_poly.pdbx_strand_id
1 'polypeptide(L)'
;CNKTRLLDLIRNFIIFDAGQKKIPRPHQYAGVKAAQERITRHEGGVIWHTQGSGKSILMVLIAKWLLEHDPEARILVITDRDELDKQIVGVMRNAGVMGQDSPSPRITSRLDLVQKLGATMPRLLCALIHKFDVADLKGPAPAVHGRFHVFVDECHRTQGGDMNAQMKRWLEGAIFIGFTGTPLLRKDRLLTRDVFGTYIHTYKFHQAVADKVVLDLKYEARDVPERLTSQKKIDEWFEQKTKNLNNFQKALVRKRWATMEELMSAAGRKREIIADIIGDFALKPRLNNDRGTAILVAASIHDACDYFRLFQNTGFGAYCGIVTSYEPNANAIAREPANSDERYKFDTYTRHVLKVGQTTRQYEDEAKRRFIEEPANLKLLIVVSKLLTGFDAPSCSYIYLDNELRDHNLFQAICRTNRLDG
;
A
#
# COMPACT_ATOMS: atom_id res chain seq x y z
N CYS A 1 -11.89 -31.33 21.93
CA CYS A 1 -12.21 -29.90 21.82
C CYS A 1 -12.56 -29.33 23.20
N ASN A 2 -11.98 -28.23 23.63
CA ASN A 2 -12.35 -27.61 24.91
C ASN A 2 -13.71 -26.90 24.73
N LYS A 3 -14.73 -27.32 25.54
CA LYS A 3 -16.10 -26.80 25.45
C LYS A 3 -16.17 -25.28 25.66
N THR A 4 -15.43 -24.74 26.63
CA THR A 4 -15.41 -23.34 26.93
C THR A 4 -14.88 -22.52 25.74
N ARG A 5 -13.77 -22.98 25.10
CA ARG A 5 -13.23 -22.37 23.91
C ARG A 5 -14.19 -22.43 22.72
N LEU A 6 -14.89 -23.54 22.55
CA LEU A 6 -15.86 -23.68 21.47
C LEU A 6 -17.03 -22.72 21.65
N LEU A 7 -17.55 -22.58 22.86
CA LEU A 7 -18.61 -21.63 23.18
C LEU A 7 -18.15 -20.19 23.00
N ASP A 8 -16.94 -19.86 23.43
CA ASP A 8 -16.31 -18.53 23.21
C ASP A 8 -16.20 -18.21 21.72
N LEU A 9 -15.72 -19.16 20.90
CA LEU A 9 -15.63 -19.01 19.44
C LEU A 9 -17.00 -18.76 18.81
N ILE A 10 -18.01 -19.54 19.17
CA ILE A 10 -19.37 -19.42 18.61
C ILE A 10 -20.00 -18.08 19.00
N ARG A 11 -19.86 -17.68 20.26
CA ARG A 11 -20.51 -16.48 20.79
C ARG A 11 -19.83 -15.18 20.37
N ASN A 12 -18.50 -15.14 20.41
CA ASN A 12 -17.75 -13.89 20.36
C ASN A 12 -16.95 -13.71 19.09
N PHE A 13 -16.69 -14.78 18.31
CA PHE A 13 -15.73 -14.72 17.21
C PHE A 13 -16.31 -14.99 15.82
N ILE A 14 -17.60 -15.30 15.73
CA ILE A 14 -18.26 -15.40 14.43
C ILE A 14 -18.70 -14.01 14.00
N ILE A 15 -18.33 -13.64 12.79
CA ILE A 15 -18.78 -12.42 12.13
C ILE A 15 -19.33 -12.74 10.75
N PHE A 16 -20.21 -11.89 10.25
CA PHE A 16 -20.71 -11.95 8.89
C PHE A 16 -20.17 -10.74 8.12
N ASP A 17 -19.61 -10.97 6.93
CA ASP A 17 -19.10 -9.93 6.05
C ASP A 17 -19.71 -10.12 4.66
N ALA A 18 -20.51 -9.17 4.21
CA ALA A 18 -21.30 -9.25 2.98
C ALA A 18 -22.13 -10.57 2.87
N GLY A 19 -22.74 -10.99 3.98
CA GLY A 19 -23.52 -12.23 4.05
C GLY A 19 -22.71 -13.52 4.18
N GLN A 20 -21.39 -13.45 4.09
CA GLN A 20 -20.51 -14.59 4.27
C GLN A 20 -20.09 -14.75 5.74
N LYS A 21 -20.27 -15.94 6.28
CA LYS A 21 -19.81 -16.29 7.62
C LYS A 21 -18.29 -16.38 7.65
N LYS A 22 -17.66 -15.61 8.53
CA LYS A 22 -16.21 -15.66 8.79
C LYS A 22 -15.94 -16.15 10.19
N ILE A 23 -15.02 -17.10 10.29
CA ILE A 23 -14.52 -17.68 11.54
C ILE A 23 -13.05 -17.31 11.65
N PRO A 24 -12.55 -16.87 12.83
CA PRO A 24 -11.17 -16.53 12.99
C PRO A 24 -10.25 -17.74 12.81
N ARG A 25 -9.11 -17.51 12.22
CA ARG A 25 -8.01 -18.48 12.21
C ARG A 25 -7.37 -18.56 13.60
N PRO A 26 -6.65 -19.65 13.95
CA PRO A 26 -6.07 -19.83 15.29
C PRO A 26 -5.22 -18.65 15.78
N HIS A 27 -4.39 -18.06 14.92
CA HIS A 27 -3.56 -16.89 15.26
C HIS A 27 -4.38 -15.63 15.51
N GLN A 28 -5.52 -15.47 14.84
CA GLN A 28 -6.44 -14.35 15.07
C GLN A 28 -7.13 -14.50 16.43
N TYR A 29 -7.61 -15.70 16.74
CA TYR A 29 -8.18 -16.02 18.06
C TYR A 29 -7.18 -15.71 19.18
N ALA A 30 -5.95 -16.22 19.07
CA ALA A 30 -4.89 -16.00 20.05
C ALA A 30 -4.54 -14.50 20.18
N GLY A 31 -4.46 -13.77 19.05
CA GLY A 31 -4.20 -12.34 19.04
C GLY A 31 -5.30 -11.52 19.71
N VAL A 32 -6.59 -11.87 19.48
CA VAL A 32 -7.71 -11.21 20.16
C VAL A 32 -7.69 -11.49 21.67
N LYS A 33 -7.46 -12.73 22.09
CA LYS A 33 -7.37 -13.09 23.52
C LYS A 33 -6.24 -12.34 24.22
N ALA A 34 -5.07 -12.27 23.59
CA ALA A 34 -3.95 -11.49 24.12
C ALA A 34 -4.25 -9.99 24.22
N ALA A 35 -4.96 -9.43 23.23
CA ALA A 35 -5.41 -8.04 23.27
C ALA A 35 -6.44 -7.78 24.37
N GLN A 36 -7.41 -8.69 24.54
CA GLN A 36 -8.40 -8.63 25.64
C GLN A 36 -7.70 -8.58 27.00
N GLU A 37 -6.73 -9.45 27.23
CA GLU A 37 -5.95 -9.48 28.48
C GLU A 37 -5.20 -8.17 28.74
N ARG A 38 -4.55 -7.59 27.70
CA ARG A 38 -3.86 -6.31 27.81
C ARG A 38 -4.82 -5.16 28.10
N ILE A 39 -5.91 -5.08 27.38
CA ILE A 39 -6.93 -4.03 27.55
C ILE A 39 -7.52 -4.10 28.97
N THR A 40 -7.78 -5.29 29.50
CA THR A 40 -8.30 -5.47 30.88
C THR A 40 -7.31 -4.94 31.93
N ARG A 41 -6.00 -4.94 31.64
CA ARG A 41 -4.96 -4.34 32.48
C ARG A 41 -4.74 -2.85 32.22
N HIS A 42 -5.54 -2.23 31.36
CA HIS A 42 -5.36 -0.85 30.88
C HIS A 42 -3.99 -0.63 30.21
N GLU A 43 -3.46 -1.65 29.54
CA GLU A 43 -2.19 -1.61 28.83
C GLU A 43 -2.40 -1.63 27.31
N GLY A 44 -1.63 -0.81 26.59
CA GLY A 44 -1.52 -0.86 25.14
C GLY A 44 -0.46 -1.85 24.67
N GLY A 45 -0.15 -1.81 23.38
CA GLY A 45 0.91 -2.60 22.80
C GLY A 45 0.80 -2.72 21.28
N VAL A 46 1.63 -3.58 20.71
CA VAL A 46 1.73 -3.81 19.28
C VAL A 46 1.32 -5.24 18.93
N ILE A 47 0.43 -5.38 17.97
CA ILE A 47 0.11 -6.66 17.33
C ILE A 47 0.86 -6.72 16.00
N TRP A 48 1.87 -7.57 15.93
CA TRP A 48 2.61 -7.84 14.71
C TRP A 48 2.15 -9.14 14.08
N HIS A 49 1.27 -9.01 13.10
CA HIS A 49 0.83 -10.10 12.25
C HIS A 49 1.25 -9.84 10.81
N THR A 50 1.91 -10.80 10.19
CA THR A 50 2.42 -10.64 8.82
C THR A 50 1.33 -10.20 7.84
N GLN A 51 1.74 -9.60 6.75
CA GLN A 51 0.82 -9.14 5.72
C GLN A 51 0.06 -10.34 5.13
N GLY A 52 -1.25 -10.17 4.85
CA GLY A 52 -2.08 -11.28 4.38
C GLY A 52 -2.69 -12.16 5.46
N SER A 53 -2.33 -11.97 6.73
CA SER A 53 -2.86 -12.77 7.86
C SER A 53 -4.26 -12.38 8.35
N GLY A 54 -4.87 -11.32 7.77
CA GLY A 54 -6.22 -10.87 8.13
C GLY A 54 -6.25 -9.95 9.36
N LYS A 55 -5.33 -8.99 9.46
CA LYS A 55 -5.30 -7.97 10.54
C LYS A 55 -6.59 -7.18 10.69
N SER A 56 -7.26 -6.84 9.57
CA SER A 56 -8.53 -6.11 9.60
C SER A 56 -9.62 -6.87 10.37
N ILE A 57 -9.72 -8.20 10.16
CA ILE A 57 -10.66 -9.06 10.90
C ILE A 57 -10.31 -9.08 12.39
N LEU A 58 -9.04 -9.11 12.74
CA LEU A 58 -8.60 -9.06 14.13
C LEU A 58 -8.97 -7.74 14.81
N MET A 59 -8.79 -6.60 14.11
CA MET A 59 -9.26 -5.28 14.58
C MET A 59 -10.78 -5.28 14.83
N VAL A 60 -11.56 -5.83 13.89
CA VAL A 60 -13.03 -5.93 14.00
C VAL A 60 -13.43 -6.76 15.20
N LEU A 61 -12.79 -7.90 15.44
CA LEU A 61 -13.10 -8.77 16.56
C LEU A 61 -12.78 -8.12 17.91
N ILE A 62 -11.67 -7.39 18.03
CA ILE A 62 -11.32 -6.64 19.24
C ILE A 62 -12.33 -5.51 19.45
N ALA A 63 -12.67 -4.78 18.38
CA ALA A 63 -13.65 -3.69 18.45
C ALA A 63 -15.04 -4.19 18.84
N LYS A 64 -15.50 -5.29 18.23
CA LYS A 64 -16.77 -5.92 18.59
C LYS A 64 -16.80 -6.28 20.08
N TRP A 65 -15.77 -6.97 20.55
CA TRP A 65 -15.69 -7.34 21.96
C TRP A 65 -15.75 -6.12 22.90
N LEU A 66 -14.98 -5.06 22.61
CA LEU A 66 -14.99 -3.82 23.40
C LEU A 66 -16.39 -3.20 23.45
N LEU A 67 -17.02 -3.02 22.29
CA LEU A 67 -18.33 -2.37 22.19
C LEU A 67 -19.48 -3.18 22.83
N GLU A 68 -19.33 -4.52 22.90
CA GLU A 68 -20.31 -5.39 23.53
C GLU A 68 -20.14 -5.51 25.06
N HIS A 69 -18.89 -5.39 25.56
CA HIS A 69 -18.61 -5.66 26.98
C HIS A 69 -18.37 -4.41 27.82
N ASP A 70 -18.14 -3.28 27.19
CA ASP A 70 -17.90 -1.99 27.86
C ASP A 70 -18.79 -0.90 27.25
N PRO A 71 -19.87 -0.49 27.93
CA PRO A 71 -20.76 0.58 27.43
C PRO A 71 -20.06 1.91 27.21
N GLU A 72 -19.01 2.21 27.99
CA GLU A 72 -18.24 3.46 27.90
C GLU A 72 -17.10 3.40 26.87
N ALA A 73 -16.83 2.21 26.33
CA ALA A 73 -15.76 2.05 25.33
C ALA A 73 -16.10 2.78 24.04
N ARG A 74 -15.12 3.53 23.56
CA ARG A 74 -15.13 4.19 22.26
C ARG A 74 -13.86 3.81 21.49
N ILE A 75 -13.99 3.66 20.21
CA ILE A 75 -12.89 3.18 19.36
C ILE A 75 -12.58 4.24 18.32
N LEU A 76 -11.30 4.59 18.20
CA LEU A 76 -10.78 5.42 17.11
C LEU A 76 -9.81 4.57 16.29
N VAL A 77 -10.18 4.26 15.06
CA VAL A 77 -9.31 3.56 14.09
C VAL A 77 -8.60 4.60 13.24
N ILE A 78 -7.29 4.55 13.22
CA ILE A 78 -6.43 5.42 12.43
C ILE A 78 -5.77 4.59 11.35
N THR A 79 -6.00 4.96 10.10
CA THR A 79 -5.41 4.31 8.92
C THR A 79 -4.71 5.33 8.04
N ASP A 80 -3.80 4.88 7.18
CA ASP A 80 -3.15 5.73 6.17
C ASP A 80 -3.90 5.71 4.83
N ARG A 81 -5.02 4.94 4.70
CA ARG A 81 -5.68 4.64 3.43
C ARG A 81 -7.19 4.68 3.49
N ASP A 82 -7.76 5.37 2.49
CA ASP A 82 -9.19 5.48 2.30
C ASP A 82 -9.88 4.12 2.03
N GLU A 83 -9.21 3.23 1.29
CA GLU A 83 -9.76 1.90 0.98
C GLU A 83 -9.84 1.01 2.23
N LEU A 84 -8.81 1.05 3.07
CA LEU A 84 -8.79 0.29 4.30
C LEU A 84 -9.83 0.82 5.31
N ASP A 85 -9.98 2.13 5.39
CA ASP A 85 -11.02 2.78 6.18
C ASP A 85 -12.42 2.33 5.74
N LYS A 86 -12.71 2.35 4.44
CA LYS A 86 -13.97 1.83 3.88
C LYS A 86 -14.18 0.36 4.19
N GLN A 87 -13.13 -0.45 4.05
CA GLN A 87 -13.18 -1.88 4.33
C GLN A 87 -13.49 -2.15 5.80
N ILE A 88 -12.80 -1.49 6.74
CA ILE A 88 -13.04 -1.65 8.18
C ILE A 88 -14.46 -1.26 8.54
N VAL A 89 -14.93 -0.09 8.09
CA VAL A 89 -16.30 0.37 8.33
C VAL A 89 -17.32 -0.60 7.74
N GLY A 90 -17.09 -1.10 6.53
CA GLY A 90 -17.95 -2.08 5.87
C GLY A 90 -18.04 -3.39 6.66
N VAL A 91 -16.91 -3.95 7.04
CA VAL A 91 -16.88 -5.19 7.83
C VAL A 91 -17.52 -5.00 9.21
N MET A 92 -17.28 -3.86 9.88
CA MET A 92 -17.89 -3.57 11.17
C MET A 92 -19.41 -3.42 11.10
N ARG A 93 -19.91 -2.80 10.03
CA ARG A 93 -21.36 -2.69 9.78
C ARG A 93 -21.97 -4.04 9.47
N ASN A 94 -21.35 -4.80 8.59
CA ASN A 94 -21.82 -6.14 8.22
C ASN A 94 -21.75 -7.14 9.38
N ALA A 95 -20.78 -6.97 10.30
CA ALA A 95 -20.65 -7.78 11.50
C ALA A 95 -21.66 -7.40 12.62
N GLY A 96 -22.53 -6.41 12.41
CA GLY A 96 -23.49 -5.93 13.39
C GLY A 96 -22.87 -5.14 14.54
N VAL A 97 -21.63 -4.73 14.43
CA VAL A 97 -20.94 -3.87 15.43
C VAL A 97 -21.45 -2.43 15.37
N MET A 98 -21.98 -2.03 14.22
CA MET A 98 -22.64 -0.75 13.99
C MET A 98 -24.05 -0.96 13.44
N GLY A 99 -25.04 -0.19 13.94
CA GLY A 99 -26.35 -0.16 13.34
C GLY A 99 -26.35 0.45 11.94
N GLN A 100 -27.31 0.07 11.11
CA GLN A 100 -27.47 0.60 9.75
C GLN A 100 -27.67 2.12 9.76
N ASP A 101 -28.42 2.63 10.73
CA ASP A 101 -28.77 4.05 10.90
C ASP A 101 -27.77 4.82 11.77
N SER A 102 -26.64 4.22 12.15
CA SER A 102 -25.62 4.89 12.95
C SER A 102 -25.00 6.06 12.18
N PRO A 103 -24.71 7.20 12.84
CA PRO A 103 -23.99 8.31 12.21
C PRO A 103 -22.69 7.83 11.58
N SER A 104 -22.27 8.51 10.50
CA SER A 104 -21.03 8.15 9.81
C SER A 104 -19.85 8.14 10.78
N PRO A 105 -19.13 7.01 10.89
CA PRO A 105 -17.96 6.89 11.75
C PRO A 105 -16.75 7.66 11.21
N ARG A 106 -16.77 8.02 9.93
CA ARG A 106 -15.64 8.64 9.23
C ARG A 106 -15.46 10.08 9.66
N ILE A 107 -14.23 10.44 9.99
CA ILE A 107 -13.81 11.79 10.32
C ILE A 107 -13.37 12.48 9.03
N THR A 108 -13.97 13.63 8.74
CA THR A 108 -13.76 14.37 7.50
C THR A 108 -12.86 15.59 7.66
N SER A 109 -12.83 16.17 8.87
CA SER A 109 -12.03 17.35 9.20
C SER A 109 -11.65 17.37 10.68
N ARG A 110 -10.76 18.31 11.06
CA ARG A 110 -10.43 18.58 12.47
C ARG A 110 -11.65 18.94 13.29
N LEU A 111 -12.52 19.80 12.77
CA LEU A 111 -13.73 20.23 13.48
C LEU A 111 -14.65 19.04 13.74
N ASP A 112 -14.82 18.19 12.75
CA ASP A 112 -15.60 16.95 12.85
C ASP A 112 -14.99 15.99 13.90
N LEU A 113 -13.64 15.88 13.94
CA LEU A 113 -12.96 15.10 14.99
C LEU A 113 -13.30 15.63 16.39
N VAL A 114 -13.11 16.93 16.62
CA VAL A 114 -13.36 17.56 17.92
C VAL A 114 -14.81 17.36 18.37
N GLN A 115 -15.76 17.58 17.47
CA GLN A 115 -17.19 17.37 17.74
C GLN A 115 -17.50 15.91 18.10
N LYS A 116 -16.97 14.96 17.32
CA LYS A 116 -17.19 13.54 17.55
C LYS A 116 -16.48 13.02 18.80
N LEU A 117 -15.34 13.57 19.20
CA LEU A 117 -14.69 13.19 20.45
C LEU A 117 -15.54 13.55 21.67
N GLY A 118 -16.19 14.72 21.66
CA GLY A 118 -17.08 15.19 22.73
C GLY A 118 -18.48 14.58 22.72
N ALA A 119 -18.91 13.95 21.62
CA ALA A 119 -20.23 13.34 21.49
C ALA A 119 -20.26 11.93 22.08
N THR A 120 -21.44 11.45 22.49
CA THR A 120 -21.64 10.06 22.94
C THR A 120 -21.66 9.06 21.78
N MET A 121 -22.05 9.50 20.60
CA MET A 121 -22.19 8.67 19.38
C MET A 121 -21.53 9.37 18.18
N PRO A 122 -20.99 8.64 17.20
CA PRO A 122 -20.88 7.18 17.18
C PRO A 122 -19.76 6.68 18.12
N ARG A 123 -19.88 5.47 18.63
CA ARG A 123 -18.88 4.84 19.49
C ARG A 123 -17.65 4.34 18.72
N LEU A 124 -17.77 4.12 17.42
CA LEU A 124 -16.67 3.82 16.51
C LEU A 124 -16.40 5.03 15.65
N LEU A 125 -15.14 5.46 15.59
CA LEU A 125 -14.63 6.54 14.74
C LEU A 125 -13.52 6.01 13.84
N CYS A 126 -13.47 6.50 12.61
CA CYS A 126 -12.43 6.16 11.63
C CYS A 126 -11.80 7.43 11.08
N ALA A 127 -10.49 7.50 11.11
CA ALA A 127 -9.72 8.67 10.72
C ALA A 127 -8.58 8.28 9.75
N LEU A 128 -8.41 9.06 8.69
CA LEU A 128 -7.25 8.97 7.82
C LEU A 128 -6.13 9.85 8.36
N ILE A 129 -4.97 9.26 8.58
CA ILE A 129 -3.84 9.94 9.22
C ILE A 129 -3.37 11.19 8.47
N HIS A 130 -3.39 11.16 7.14
CA HIS A 130 -2.95 12.28 6.29
C HIS A 130 -3.95 13.45 6.24
N LYS A 131 -5.13 13.30 6.82
CA LYS A 131 -6.09 14.41 6.95
C LYS A 131 -5.85 15.31 8.16
N PHE A 132 -4.89 14.95 9.00
CA PHE A 132 -4.51 15.70 10.18
C PHE A 132 -3.05 16.13 10.08
N ASP A 133 -2.83 17.43 9.95
CA ASP A 133 -1.50 17.99 10.15
C ASP A 133 -1.22 18.10 11.66
N VAL A 134 0.07 18.04 12.03
CA VAL A 134 0.53 18.33 13.40
C VAL A 134 0.04 19.72 13.84
N ALA A 135 -0.03 20.67 12.91
CA ALA A 135 -0.59 21.99 13.13
C ALA A 135 -2.06 21.96 13.57
N ASP A 136 -2.84 21.01 13.05
CA ASP A 136 -4.25 20.84 13.38
C ASP A 136 -4.49 20.37 14.83
N LEU A 137 -3.52 19.68 15.41
CA LEU A 137 -3.57 19.19 16.77
C LEU A 137 -2.91 20.14 17.78
N LYS A 138 -2.33 21.27 17.32
CA LYS A 138 -1.83 22.34 18.19
C LYS A 138 -3.02 23.12 18.74
N GLY A 139 -3.26 23.02 20.03
CA GLY A 139 -4.35 23.72 20.69
C GLY A 139 -4.71 23.03 22.00
N PRO A 140 -5.66 23.57 22.77
CA PRO A 140 -6.14 22.89 23.96
C PRO A 140 -6.77 21.54 23.57
N ALA A 141 -6.64 20.56 24.47
CA ALA A 141 -7.31 19.28 24.28
C ALA A 141 -8.83 19.50 24.25
N PRO A 142 -9.57 18.87 23.32
CA PRO A 142 -11.03 18.97 23.29
C PRO A 142 -11.65 18.22 24.49
N ALA A 143 -12.90 18.50 24.77
CA ALA A 143 -13.67 17.64 25.67
C ALA A 143 -13.79 16.24 25.04
N VAL A 144 -13.53 15.21 25.81
CA VAL A 144 -13.58 13.81 25.38
C VAL A 144 -14.62 13.08 26.21
N HIS A 145 -15.52 12.35 25.52
CA HIS A 145 -16.54 11.54 26.18
C HIS A 145 -16.22 10.06 26.02
N GLY A 146 -16.30 9.29 27.11
CA GLY A 146 -16.08 7.84 27.13
C GLY A 146 -14.59 7.44 27.17
N ARG A 147 -14.33 6.14 27.20
CA ARG A 147 -13.00 5.55 27.26
C ARG A 147 -12.50 5.16 25.88
N PHE A 148 -11.50 5.87 25.38
CA PHE A 148 -10.98 5.62 24.03
C PHE A 148 -9.97 4.46 23.96
N HIS A 149 -10.17 3.63 22.94
CA HIS A 149 -9.21 2.62 22.47
C HIS A 149 -8.81 3.04 21.07
N VAL A 150 -7.53 3.35 20.87
CA VAL A 150 -7.01 3.87 19.61
C VAL A 150 -6.28 2.75 18.87
N PHE A 151 -6.82 2.35 17.73
CA PHE A 151 -6.24 1.34 16.86
C PHE A 151 -5.49 2.04 15.73
N VAL A 152 -4.20 1.80 15.60
CA VAL A 152 -3.36 2.43 14.59
C VAL A 152 -2.85 1.37 13.64
N ASP A 153 -3.33 1.39 12.40
CA ASP A 153 -2.82 0.50 11.36
C ASP A 153 -1.49 0.98 10.81
N GLU A 154 -0.64 0.04 10.41
CA GLU A 154 0.73 0.27 9.96
C GLU A 154 1.50 1.23 10.90
N CYS A 155 1.39 0.97 12.19
CA CYS A 155 1.87 1.84 13.28
C CYS A 155 3.36 2.23 13.19
N HIS A 156 4.15 1.52 12.39
CA HIS A 156 5.54 1.86 12.08
C HIS A 156 5.67 3.07 11.14
N ARG A 157 4.63 3.40 10.36
CA ARG A 157 4.60 4.54 9.44
C ARG A 157 4.15 5.84 10.10
N THR A 158 3.48 5.76 11.23
CA THR A 158 3.04 6.92 12.00
C THR A 158 4.23 7.62 12.69
N GLN A 159 5.29 7.85 11.91
CA GLN A 159 6.56 8.44 12.36
C GLN A 159 6.48 9.95 12.67
N GLY A 160 5.32 10.57 12.57
CA GLY A 160 5.11 11.85 13.20
C GLY A 160 5.11 11.66 14.72
N GLY A 161 6.28 11.53 15.36
CA GLY A 161 6.39 11.49 16.82
C GLY A 161 5.54 12.58 17.48
N ASP A 162 5.49 13.73 16.82
CA ASP A 162 4.66 14.88 17.22
C ASP A 162 3.17 14.60 17.12
N MET A 163 2.68 13.91 16.10
CA MET A 163 1.26 13.61 15.95
C MET A 163 0.79 12.59 16.99
N ASN A 164 1.57 11.54 17.23
CA ASN A 164 1.25 10.57 18.27
C ASN A 164 1.31 11.18 19.66
N ALA A 165 2.26 12.07 19.94
CA ALA A 165 2.37 12.80 21.19
C ALA A 165 1.15 13.72 21.39
N GLN A 166 0.71 14.43 20.35
CA GLN A 166 -0.48 15.29 20.42
C GLN A 166 -1.77 14.48 20.59
N MET A 167 -1.91 13.35 19.89
CA MET A 167 -3.07 12.47 20.08
C MET A 167 -3.12 11.87 21.49
N LYS A 168 -2.00 11.49 22.07
CA LYS A 168 -1.93 11.05 23.46
C LYS A 168 -2.34 12.16 24.44
N ARG A 169 -1.95 13.40 24.15
CA ARG A 169 -2.36 14.56 24.96
C ARG A 169 -3.87 14.83 24.85
N TRP A 170 -4.46 14.68 23.66
CA TRP A 170 -5.89 14.89 23.44
C TRP A 170 -6.75 13.76 24.01
N LEU A 171 -6.23 12.54 23.97
CA LEU A 171 -6.89 11.31 24.43
C LEU A 171 -6.14 10.76 25.66
N GLU A 172 -6.04 11.60 26.70
CA GLU A 172 -5.41 11.20 27.95
C GLU A 172 -6.15 9.99 28.55
N GLY A 173 -5.37 8.98 28.97
CA GLY A 173 -5.93 7.72 29.48
C GLY A 173 -6.40 6.73 28.40
N ALA A 174 -6.33 7.06 27.11
CA ALA A 174 -6.68 6.11 26.05
C ALA A 174 -5.65 4.97 25.94
N ILE A 175 -6.16 3.79 25.58
CA ILE A 175 -5.33 2.61 25.31
C ILE A 175 -4.97 2.59 23.80
N PHE A 176 -3.68 2.64 23.50
CA PHE A 176 -3.18 2.62 22.12
C PHE A 176 -2.75 1.22 21.72
N ILE A 177 -3.30 0.68 20.64
CA ILE A 177 -2.95 -0.62 20.06
C ILE A 177 -2.48 -0.40 18.62
N GLY A 178 -1.19 -0.66 18.40
CA GLY A 178 -0.59 -0.60 17.07
C GLY A 178 -0.73 -1.92 16.34
N PHE A 179 -1.05 -1.87 15.05
CA PHE A 179 -1.07 -3.03 14.16
C PHE A 179 -0.02 -2.85 13.08
N THR A 180 0.72 -3.91 12.79
CA THR A 180 1.72 -3.88 11.71
C THR A 180 1.85 -5.23 11.02
N GLY A 181 2.09 -5.20 9.70
CA GLY A 181 2.38 -6.39 8.90
C GLY A 181 3.87 -6.68 8.76
N THR A 182 4.71 -5.70 9.07
CA THR A 182 6.16 -5.76 8.86
C THR A 182 6.92 -5.80 10.18
N PRO A 183 8.09 -6.47 10.23
CA PRO A 183 8.94 -6.43 11.40
C PRO A 183 9.41 -4.99 11.65
N LEU A 184 9.39 -4.58 12.92
CA LEU A 184 9.92 -3.29 13.30
C LEU A 184 11.45 -3.35 13.26
N LEU A 185 12.07 -2.50 12.46
CA LEU A 185 13.53 -2.33 12.41
C LEU A 185 14.05 -1.68 13.70
N ARG A 186 15.36 -1.72 13.94
CA ARG A 186 15.92 -1.27 15.24
C ARG A 186 15.52 0.15 15.63
N LYS A 187 15.52 1.09 14.68
CA LYS A 187 15.12 2.49 14.93
C LYS A 187 13.62 2.62 15.20
N ASP A 188 12.80 1.97 14.38
CA ASP A 188 11.34 2.02 14.49
C ASP A 188 10.84 1.27 15.73
N ARG A 189 11.59 0.25 16.18
CA ARG A 189 11.25 -0.54 17.37
C ARG A 189 11.29 0.27 18.65
N LEU A 190 12.27 1.14 18.82
CA LEU A 190 12.36 2.02 19.99
C LEU A 190 11.21 3.01 20.00
N LEU A 191 11.03 3.76 18.92
CA LEU A 191 9.93 4.75 18.78
C LEU A 191 8.56 4.12 18.95
N THR A 192 8.31 2.96 18.33
CA THR A 192 7.02 2.27 18.43
C THR A 192 6.78 1.73 19.82
N ARG A 193 7.80 1.25 20.50
CA ARG A 193 7.72 0.78 21.90
C ARG A 193 7.39 1.92 22.86
N ASP A 194 7.96 3.10 22.64
CA ASP A 194 7.71 4.28 23.47
C ASP A 194 6.28 4.81 23.29
N VAL A 195 5.73 4.63 22.09
CA VAL A 195 4.35 5.07 21.77
C VAL A 195 3.31 4.05 22.22
N PHE A 196 3.48 2.77 21.86
CA PHE A 196 2.45 1.74 22.03
C PHE A 196 2.74 0.77 23.17
N GLY A 197 3.99 0.60 23.57
CA GLY A 197 4.41 -0.42 24.51
C GLY A 197 5.00 -1.68 23.86
N THR A 198 4.98 -2.80 24.59
CA THR A 198 5.54 -4.07 24.12
C THR A 198 4.61 -4.79 23.15
N TYR A 199 5.12 -5.87 22.52
CA TYR A 199 4.27 -6.72 21.70
C TYR A 199 3.17 -7.40 22.53
N ILE A 200 1.94 -7.30 22.05
CA ILE A 200 0.77 -8.03 22.56
C ILE A 200 0.80 -9.45 21.99
N HIS A 201 0.93 -9.56 20.67
CA HIS A 201 0.96 -10.84 19.97
C HIS A 201 1.79 -10.73 18.68
N THR A 202 2.47 -11.80 18.33
CA THR A 202 3.27 -11.89 17.11
C THR A 202 2.87 -13.10 16.29
N TYR A 203 2.69 -12.88 14.98
CA TYR A 203 2.47 -13.94 14.00
C TYR A 203 3.32 -13.65 12.77
N LYS A 204 4.46 -14.31 12.69
CA LYS A 204 5.52 -14.01 11.73
C LYS A 204 5.25 -14.68 10.39
N PHE A 205 5.92 -14.19 9.35
CA PHE A 205 5.78 -14.69 7.97
C PHE A 205 5.99 -16.21 7.86
N HIS A 206 7.07 -16.76 8.43
CA HIS A 206 7.35 -18.19 8.38
C HIS A 206 6.26 -19.06 9.05
N GLN A 207 5.63 -18.54 10.13
CA GLN A 207 4.51 -19.20 10.79
C GLN A 207 3.28 -19.20 9.86
N ALA A 208 3.02 -18.09 9.19
CA ALA A 208 1.90 -17.95 8.26
C ALA A 208 2.06 -18.84 7.02
N VAL A 209 3.29 -19.05 6.56
CA VAL A 209 3.61 -20.01 5.48
C VAL A 209 3.39 -21.45 5.97
N ALA A 210 3.91 -21.79 7.16
CA ALA A 210 3.73 -23.12 7.75
C ALA A 210 2.24 -23.47 7.95
N ASP A 211 1.45 -22.51 8.41
CA ASP A 211 -0.01 -22.65 8.60
C ASP A 211 -0.81 -22.55 7.29
N LYS A 212 -0.14 -22.37 6.14
CA LYS A 212 -0.77 -22.17 4.83
C LYS A 212 -1.77 -21.00 4.81
N VAL A 213 -1.49 -19.97 5.56
CA VAL A 213 -2.27 -18.71 5.58
C VAL A 213 -1.84 -17.78 4.46
N VAL A 214 -0.55 -17.81 4.12
CA VAL A 214 0.05 -17.11 2.98
C VAL A 214 0.94 -18.07 2.21
N LEU A 215 1.21 -17.73 0.96
CA LEU A 215 2.16 -18.46 0.13
C LEU A 215 3.60 -18.07 0.49
N ASP A 216 4.52 -19.01 0.29
CA ASP A 216 5.94 -18.73 0.36
C ASP A 216 6.38 -17.85 -0.81
N LEU A 217 7.41 -17.04 -0.58
CA LEU A 217 7.94 -16.11 -1.56
C LEU A 217 9.19 -16.70 -2.21
N LYS A 218 9.21 -16.70 -3.53
CA LYS A 218 10.41 -17.04 -4.32
C LYS A 218 10.99 -15.76 -4.89
N TYR A 219 12.28 -15.57 -4.69
CA TYR A 219 13.04 -14.46 -5.23
C TYR A 219 13.92 -14.96 -6.38
N GLU A 220 13.87 -14.26 -7.50
CA GLU A 220 14.71 -14.49 -8.68
C GLU A 220 15.42 -13.19 -9.03
N ALA A 221 16.73 -13.14 -8.86
CA ALA A 221 17.54 -12.04 -9.34
C ALA A 221 17.84 -12.25 -10.83
N ARG A 222 17.60 -11.23 -11.64
CA ARG A 222 17.90 -11.22 -13.06
C ARG A 222 18.88 -10.10 -13.35
N ASP A 223 19.99 -10.45 -13.97
CA ASP A 223 20.95 -9.49 -14.46
C ASP A 223 20.56 -9.13 -15.90
N VAL A 224 20.20 -7.88 -16.11
CA VAL A 224 19.92 -7.34 -17.44
C VAL A 224 21.13 -6.49 -17.82
N PRO A 225 22.05 -7.02 -18.65
CA PRO A 225 23.27 -6.32 -18.98
C PRO A 225 22.97 -5.04 -19.75
N GLU A 226 23.53 -3.94 -19.28
CA GLU A 226 23.61 -2.71 -20.07
C GLU A 226 24.56 -2.95 -21.24
N ARG A 227 24.03 -3.30 -22.40
CA ARG A 227 24.84 -3.43 -23.61
C ARG A 227 25.18 -2.05 -24.13
N LEU A 228 26.31 -1.54 -23.69
CA LEU A 228 26.98 -0.43 -24.37
C LEU A 228 27.35 -0.92 -25.78
N THR A 229 26.72 -0.36 -26.79
CA THR A 229 27.19 -0.48 -28.16
C THR A 229 28.63 0.01 -28.18
N SER A 230 29.58 -0.88 -28.52
CA SER A 230 31.03 -0.66 -28.60
C SER A 230 31.50 0.79 -28.33
N GLN A 231 31.94 1.08 -27.11
CA GLN A 231 32.51 2.36 -26.67
C GLN A 231 33.50 2.94 -27.71
N LYS A 232 34.27 2.10 -28.31
CA LYS A 232 35.27 2.46 -29.32
C LYS A 232 34.67 3.10 -30.59
N LYS A 233 33.53 2.60 -31.08
CA LYS A 233 32.86 3.21 -32.24
C LYS A 233 32.19 4.56 -31.88
N ILE A 234 31.75 4.69 -30.68
CA ILE A 234 31.12 5.92 -30.15
C ILE A 234 32.19 7.00 -29.98
N ASP A 235 33.33 6.66 -29.40
CA ASP A 235 34.46 7.59 -29.23
C ASP A 235 35.05 8.02 -30.60
N GLU A 236 35.20 7.10 -31.56
CA GLU A 236 35.66 7.42 -32.93
C GLU A 236 34.68 8.35 -33.65
N TRP A 237 33.37 8.11 -33.53
CA TRP A 237 32.34 8.99 -34.10
C TRP A 237 32.32 10.34 -33.42
N PHE A 238 32.46 10.42 -32.09
CA PHE A 238 32.50 11.64 -31.32
C PHE A 238 33.71 12.50 -31.75
N GLU A 239 34.89 11.91 -31.84
CA GLU A 239 36.10 12.66 -32.26
C GLU A 239 35.99 13.17 -33.72
N GLN A 240 35.38 12.37 -34.64
CA GLN A 240 35.12 12.86 -35.99
C GLN A 240 34.16 14.07 -36.03
N LYS A 241 33.06 14.02 -35.26
CA LYS A 241 32.04 15.06 -35.26
C LYS A 241 32.47 16.34 -34.51
N THR A 242 33.33 16.19 -33.53
CA THR A 242 33.82 17.34 -32.70
C THR A 242 35.19 17.86 -33.13
N LYS A 243 35.71 17.44 -34.27
CA LYS A 243 37.06 17.79 -34.77
C LYS A 243 37.32 19.31 -34.84
N ASN A 244 36.27 20.10 -35.08
CA ASN A 244 36.35 21.55 -35.23
C ASN A 244 36.01 22.34 -33.94
N LEU A 245 35.80 21.64 -32.82
CA LEU A 245 35.45 22.29 -31.54
C LEU A 245 36.70 22.44 -30.66
N ASN A 246 36.73 23.51 -29.85
CA ASN A 246 37.77 23.65 -28.85
C ASN A 246 37.55 22.76 -27.65
N ASN A 247 38.55 22.60 -26.77
CA ASN A 247 38.49 21.66 -25.64
C ASN A 247 37.32 21.93 -24.67
N PHE A 248 36.94 23.16 -24.47
CA PHE A 248 35.81 23.56 -23.62
C PHE A 248 34.47 23.14 -24.25
N GLN A 249 34.32 23.42 -25.54
CA GLN A 249 33.14 23.00 -26.31
C GLN A 249 33.02 21.49 -26.40
N LYS A 250 34.14 20.79 -26.60
CA LYS A 250 34.19 19.31 -26.58
C LYS A 250 33.75 18.77 -25.22
N ALA A 251 34.19 19.35 -24.10
CA ALA A 251 33.81 18.95 -22.77
C ALA A 251 32.31 19.15 -22.51
N LEU A 252 31.71 20.24 -23.00
CA LEU A 252 30.27 20.51 -22.89
C LEU A 252 29.43 19.50 -23.72
N VAL A 253 29.88 19.21 -24.95
CA VAL A 253 29.24 18.25 -25.83
C VAL A 253 29.40 16.85 -25.26
N ARG A 254 30.56 16.49 -24.68
CA ARG A 254 30.82 15.21 -24.03
C ARG A 254 29.91 14.98 -22.83
N LYS A 255 29.67 15.99 -22.03
CA LYS A 255 28.71 15.92 -20.91
C LYS A 255 27.27 15.67 -21.38
N ARG A 256 26.83 16.35 -22.44
CA ARG A 256 25.52 16.13 -23.06
C ARG A 256 25.42 14.75 -23.71
N TRP A 257 26.53 14.29 -24.31
CA TRP A 257 26.60 12.99 -24.94
C TRP A 257 26.56 11.83 -23.95
N ALA A 258 27.27 11.92 -22.84
CA ALA A 258 27.20 10.94 -21.76
C ALA A 258 25.76 10.79 -21.24
N THR A 259 25.04 11.90 -21.06
CA THR A 259 23.62 11.86 -20.69
C THR A 259 22.74 11.17 -21.76
N MET A 260 23.05 11.39 -23.05
CA MET A 260 22.32 10.74 -24.14
C MET A 260 22.64 9.25 -24.25
N GLU A 261 23.89 8.85 -23.98
CA GLU A 261 24.33 7.47 -23.92
C GLU A 261 23.67 6.71 -22.78
N GLU A 262 23.55 7.32 -21.59
CA GLU A 262 22.79 6.78 -20.45
C GLU A 262 21.32 6.60 -20.80
N LEU A 263 20.69 7.55 -21.50
CA LEU A 263 19.30 7.47 -21.94
C LEU A 263 19.09 6.35 -23.00
N MET A 264 20.02 6.20 -23.93
CA MET A 264 19.94 5.15 -24.96
C MET A 264 20.20 3.76 -24.36
N SER A 265 21.11 3.64 -23.41
CA SER A 265 21.37 2.43 -22.62
C SER A 265 20.14 2.06 -21.78
N ALA A 266 19.55 3.03 -21.09
CA ALA A 266 18.34 2.83 -20.30
C ALA A 266 17.15 2.35 -21.17
N ALA A 267 16.97 2.86 -22.36
CA ALA A 267 15.93 2.40 -23.30
C ALA A 267 16.18 0.97 -23.80
N GLY A 268 17.44 0.60 -24.03
CA GLY A 268 17.85 -0.77 -24.37
C GLY A 268 17.52 -1.75 -23.25
N ARG A 269 17.93 -1.42 -22.04
CA ARG A 269 17.65 -2.20 -20.81
C ARG A 269 16.15 -2.41 -20.59
N LYS A 270 15.32 -1.36 -20.72
CA LYS A 270 13.87 -1.49 -20.57
C LYS A 270 13.24 -2.43 -21.59
N ARG A 271 13.72 -2.45 -22.84
CA ARG A 271 13.25 -3.39 -23.87
C ARG A 271 13.57 -4.84 -23.54
N GLU A 272 14.75 -5.10 -22.99
CA GLU A 272 15.13 -6.45 -22.53
C GLU A 272 14.25 -6.90 -21.36
N ILE A 273 13.99 -6.02 -20.38
CA ILE A 273 13.06 -6.29 -19.26
C ILE A 273 11.65 -6.59 -19.78
N ILE A 274 11.15 -5.84 -20.76
CA ILE A 274 9.83 -6.06 -21.37
C ILE A 274 9.78 -7.43 -22.07
N ALA A 275 10.80 -7.77 -22.85
CA ALA A 275 10.87 -9.05 -23.52
C ALA A 275 10.88 -10.23 -22.53
N ASP A 276 11.60 -10.06 -21.43
CA ASP A 276 11.68 -11.02 -20.33
C ASP A 276 10.33 -11.19 -19.62
N ILE A 277 9.64 -10.09 -19.29
CA ILE A 277 8.30 -10.13 -18.72
C ILE A 277 7.30 -10.81 -19.65
N ILE A 278 7.31 -10.49 -20.96
CA ILE A 278 6.42 -11.12 -21.94
C ILE A 278 6.72 -12.62 -22.04
N GLY A 279 8.01 -13.00 -22.02
CA GLY A 279 8.44 -14.39 -21.97
C GLY A 279 7.92 -15.14 -20.75
N ASP A 280 7.93 -14.49 -19.59
CA ASP A 280 7.38 -15.06 -18.36
C ASP A 280 5.87 -15.33 -18.47
N PHE A 281 5.11 -14.45 -19.10
CA PHE A 281 3.68 -14.67 -19.33
C PHE A 281 3.40 -15.86 -20.26
N ALA A 282 4.34 -16.26 -21.07
CA ALA A 282 4.24 -17.46 -21.89
C ALA A 282 4.66 -18.76 -21.15
N LEU A 283 5.56 -18.66 -20.16
CA LEU A 283 6.24 -19.81 -19.58
C LEU A 283 5.89 -20.06 -18.10
N LYS A 284 5.71 -19.02 -17.30
CA LYS A 284 5.57 -19.15 -15.84
C LYS A 284 4.19 -19.66 -15.45
N PRO A 285 4.11 -20.56 -14.44
CA PRO A 285 2.84 -21.03 -13.91
C PRO A 285 1.92 -19.86 -13.50
N ARG A 286 0.61 -20.02 -13.72
CA ARG A 286 -0.43 -19.03 -13.49
C ARG A 286 -0.42 -17.84 -14.46
N LEU A 287 0.72 -17.33 -14.90
CA LEU A 287 0.78 -16.29 -15.94
C LEU A 287 0.37 -16.84 -17.31
N ASN A 288 0.79 -18.06 -17.64
CA ASN A 288 0.54 -18.72 -18.93
C ASN A 288 -0.89 -19.30 -19.08
N ASN A 289 -1.71 -19.28 -18.04
CA ASN A 289 -3.08 -19.81 -18.04
C ASN A 289 -4.15 -18.74 -17.78
N ASP A 290 -3.80 -17.47 -17.91
CA ASP A 290 -4.67 -16.31 -17.76
C ASP A 290 -5.31 -16.14 -16.36
N ARG A 291 -4.83 -16.85 -15.35
CA ARG A 291 -5.30 -16.76 -13.97
C ARG A 291 -4.45 -15.83 -13.12
N GLY A 292 -3.16 -15.73 -13.41
CA GLY A 292 -2.24 -14.88 -12.68
C GLY A 292 -2.02 -13.54 -13.37
N THR A 293 -1.80 -12.53 -12.56
CA THR A 293 -1.41 -11.19 -12.97
C THR A 293 -0.05 -10.82 -12.37
N ALA A 294 0.53 -9.73 -12.86
CA ALA A 294 1.81 -9.23 -12.36
C ALA A 294 1.81 -7.72 -12.15
N ILE A 295 2.70 -7.24 -11.30
CA ILE A 295 2.97 -5.82 -11.10
C ILE A 295 4.41 -5.53 -11.50
N LEU A 296 4.64 -4.49 -12.31
CA LEU A 296 5.96 -3.93 -12.60
C LEU A 296 6.12 -2.64 -11.81
N VAL A 297 7.13 -2.58 -10.96
CA VAL A 297 7.47 -1.40 -10.16
C VAL A 297 8.59 -0.64 -10.85
N ALA A 298 8.26 0.54 -11.37
CA ALA A 298 9.20 1.44 -12.02
C ALA A 298 9.84 2.41 -11.01
N ALA A 299 11.02 2.95 -11.32
CA ALA A 299 11.75 3.86 -10.45
C ALA A 299 11.10 5.24 -10.33
N SER A 300 10.45 5.72 -11.39
CA SER A 300 9.81 7.03 -11.46
C SER A 300 8.51 6.98 -12.28
N ILE A 301 7.72 8.06 -12.20
CA ILE A 301 6.50 8.21 -13.05
C ILE A 301 6.90 8.31 -14.53
N HIS A 302 8.03 8.95 -14.83
CA HIS A 302 8.56 9.00 -16.19
C HIS A 302 8.88 7.60 -16.70
N ASP A 303 9.61 6.78 -15.91
CA ASP A 303 9.92 5.39 -16.28
C ASP A 303 8.68 4.53 -16.43
N ALA A 304 7.67 4.73 -15.58
CA ALA A 304 6.40 4.03 -15.71
C ALA A 304 5.69 4.37 -17.04
N CYS A 305 5.72 5.64 -17.46
CA CYS A 305 5.22 6.08 -18.76
C CYS A 305 6.02 5.47 -19.92
N ASP A 306 7.34 5.39 -19.78
CA ASP A 306 8.22 4.76 -20.76
C ASP A 306 7.89 3.28 -20.94
N TYR A 307 7.83 2.53 -19.84
CA TYR A 307 7.44 1.12 -19.86
C TYR A 307 6.08 0.95 -20.53
N PHE A 308 5.10 1.77 -20.14
CA PHE A 308 3.76 1.69 -20.70
C PHE A 308 3.78 1.90 -22.22
N ARG A 309 4.44 2.96 -22.73
CA ARG A 309 4.54 3.21 -24.18
C ARG A 309 5.30 2.11 -24.91
N LEU A 310 6.38 1.58 -24.32
CA LEU A 310 7.14 0.50 -24.90
C LEU A 310 6.29 -0.80 -25.00
N PHE A 311 5.49 -1.11 -23.98
CA PHE A 311 4.55 -2.24 -24.06
C PHE A 311 3.49 -2.03 -25.12
N GLN A 312 2.96 -0.79 -25.30
CA GLN A 312 1.98 -0.49 -26.36
C GLN A 312 2.52 -0.79 -27.76
N ASN A 313 3.84 -0.75 -27.97
CA ASN A 313 4.47 -1.12 -29.23
C ASN A 313 4.62 -2.63 -29.42
N THR A 314 4.14 -3.43 -28.48
CA THR A 314 4.16 -4.90 -28.53
C THR A 314 2.74 -5.46 -28.63
N GLY A 315 2.59 -6.73 -29.02
CA GLY A 315 1.29 -7.41 -28.98
C GLY A 315 0.73 -7.60 -27.56
N PHE A 316 1.53 -7.31 -26.51
CA PHE A 316 1.14 -7.41 -25.11
C PHE A 316 0.53 -6.11 -24.56
N GLY A 317 0.63 -5.00 -25.29
CA GLY A 317 0.22 -3.67 -24.83
C GLY A 317 -1.25 -3.59 -24.38
N ALA A 318 -2.16 -4.30 -25.06
CA ALA A 318 -3.59 -4.34 -24.71
C ALA A 318 -3.87 -4.91 -23.29
N TYR A 319 -2.92 -5.69 -22.75
CA TYR A 319 -3.02 -6.32 -21.43
C TYR A 319 -2.31 -5.52 -20.33
N CYS A 320 -1.77 -4.33 -20.64
CA CYS A 320 -1.03 -3.50 -19.70
C CYS A 320 -1.85 -2.30 -19.26
N GLY A 321 -1.75 -1.97 -17.97
CA GLY A 321 -2.26 -0.73 -17.39
C GLY A 321 -1.16 0.01 -16.64
N ILE A 322 -1.35 1.32 -16.41
CA ILE A 322 -0.42 2.15 -15.63
C ILE A 322 -1.19 2.85 -14.50
N VAL A 323 -0.74 2.72 -13.27
CA VAL A 323 -1.35 3.36 -12.10
C VAL A 323 -0.28 4.07 -11.28
N THR A 324 -0.27 5.40 -11.34
CA THR A 324 0.67 6.25 -10.60
C THR A 324 -0.05 7.39 -9.88
N SER A 325 0.68 8.22 -9.14
CA SER A 325 0.13 9.42 -8.51
C SER A 325 0.03 10.63 -9.45
N TYR A 326 0.30 10.45 -10.75
CA TYR A 326 0.26 11.54 -11.71
C TYR A 326 -1.18 11.95 -12.05
N GLU A 327 -1.43 13.26 -12.02
CA GLU A 327 -2.69 13.87 -12.44
C GLU A 327 -2.40 14.90 -13.55
N PRO A 328 -2.88 14.68 -14.81
CA PRO A 328 -2.64 15.61 -15.89
C PRO A 328 -3.25 16.99 -15.61
N ASN A 329 -2.42 18.04 -15.73
CA ASN A 329 -2.86 19.44 -15.56
C ASN A 329 -2.53 20.24 -16.81
N ALA A 330 -3.55 20.55 -17.62
CA ALA A 330 -3.39 21.29 -18.87
C ALA A 330 -2.81 22.71 -18.68
N ASN A 331 -3.13 23.38 -17.57
CA ASN A 331 -2.65 24.72 -17.28
C ASN A 331 -1.15 24.74 -16.92
N ALA A 332 -0.69 23.70 -16.22
CA ALA A 332 0.73 23.55 -15.89
C ALA A 332 1.56 23.29 -17.15
N ILE A 333 1.07 22.43 -18.04
CA ILE A 333 1.76 22.03 -19.27
C ILE A 333 1.92 23.17 -20.28
N ALA A 334 1.03 24.17 -20.30
CA ALA A 334 1.12 25.29 -21.23
C ALA A 334 2.44 26.06 -21.14
N ARG A 335 3.11 26.01 -19.98
CA ARG A 335 4.39 26.70 -19.71
C ARG A 335 5.63 25.79 -19.86
N GLU A 336 5.41 24.51 -20.09
CA GLU A 336 6.49 23.52 -20.16
C GLU A 336 7.11 23.43 -21.57
N PRO A 337 8.44 23.24 -21.68
CA PRO A 337 9.09 22.99 -22.96
C PRO A 337 8.55 21.75 -23.67
N ALA A 338 8.63 21.72 -24.99
CA ALA A 338 8.09 20.63 -25.81
C ALA A 338 8.66 19.24 -25.45
N ASN A 339 9.93 19.21 -24.99
CA ASN A 339 10.65 17.97 -24.66
C ASN A 339 10.83 17.78 -23.13
N SER A 340 9.99 18.40 -22.30
CA SER A 340 10.08 18.23 -20.85
C SER A 340 9.47 16.88 -20.41
N ASP A 341 9.98 16.34 -19.30
CA ASP A 341 9.44 15.15 -18.67
C ASP A 341 7.96 15.29 -18.31
N GLU A 342 7.55 16.51 -17.89
CA GLU A 342 6.16 16.79 -17.57
C GLU A 342 5.26 16.66 -18.80
N ARG A 343 5.70 17.21 -19.94
CA ARG A 343 4.95 17.07 -21.20
C ARG A 343 4.88 15.63 -21.68
N TYR A 344 5.95 14.86 -21.50
CA TYR A 344 5.97 13.44 -21.84
C TYR A 344 4.95 12.64 -21.01
N LYS A 345 4.90 12.86 -19.70
CA LYS A 345 3.90 12.25 -18.78
C LYS A 345 2.48 12.68 -19.15
N PHE A 346 2.27 13.97 -19.38
CA PHE A 346 0.97 14.51 -19.78
C PHE A 346 0.46 13.88 -21.08
N ASP A 347 1.30 13.84 -22.12
CA ASP A 347 0.95 13.22 -23.41
C ASP A 347 0.66 11.73 -23.27
N THR A 348 1.41 11.03 -22.40
CA THR A 348 1.16 9.61 -22.15
C THR A 348 -0.23 9.40 -21.55
N TYR A 349 -0.58 10.14 -20.51
CA TYR A 349 -1.86 9.99 -19.84
C TYR A 349 -3.03 10.44 -20.70
N THR A 350 -2.94 11.59 -21.36
CA THR A 350 -4.07 12.17 -22.11
C THR A 350 -4.33 11.49 -23.45
N ARG A 351 -3.29 10.91 -24.10
CA ARG A 351 -3.43 10.29 -25.43
C ARG A 351 -3.50 8.77 -25.40
N HIS A 352 -2.93 8.13 -24.37
CA HIS A 352 -2.77 6.67 -24.37
C HIS A 352 -3.44 5.97 -23.18
N VAL A 353 -3.68 6.67 -22.08
CA VAL A 353 -4.21 6.07 -20.85
C VAL A 353 -5.68 6.41 -20.63
N LEU A 354 -6.00 7.71 -20.62
CA LEU A 354 -7.34 8.19 -20.28
C LEU A 354 -8.25 8.25 -21.50
N LYS A 355 -9.48 7.82 -21.33
CA LYS A 355 -10.56 8.07 -22.30
C LYS A 355 -11.01 9.54 -22.21
N VAL A 356 -11.63 10.06 -23.25
CA VAL A 356 -12.16 11.43 -23.28
C VAL A 356 -13.13 11.63 -22.10
N GLY A 357 -12.85 12.63 -21.27
CA GLY A 357 -13.65 12.96 -20.08
C GLY A 357 -13.44 12.05 -18.85
N GLN A 358 -12.54 11.07 -18.92
CA GLN A 358 -12.21 10.20 -17.80
C GLN A 358 -11.17 10.85 -16.90
N THR A 359 -11.42 10.86 -15.59
CA THR A 359 -10.44 11.28 -14.60
C THR A 359 -9.44 10.15 -14.29
N THR A 360 -8.23 10.50 -13.81
CA THR A 360 -7.25 9.53 -13.36
C THR A 360 -7.79 8.60 -12.28
N ARG A 361 -8.62 9.12 -11.37
CA ARG A 361 -9.25 8.33 -10.31
C ARG A 361 -10.23 7.29 -10.87
N GLN A 362 -11.07 7.69 -11.82
CA GLN A 362 -12.00 6.75 -12.47
C GLN A 362 -11.27 5.66 -13.23
N TYR A 363 -10.20 6.03 -13.94
CA TYR A 363 -9.33 5.06 -14.62
C TYR A 363 -8.66 4.10 -13.64
N GLU A 364 -8.11 4.61 -12.53
CA GLU A 364 -7.45 3.81 -11.50
C GLU A 364 -8.42 2.80 -10.88
N ASP A 365 -9.64 3.22 -10.54
CA ASP A 365 -10.66 2.35 -9.96
C ASP A 365 -11.09 1.26 -10.97
N GLU A 366 -11.24 1.61 -12.26
CA GLU A 366 -11.51 0.64 -13.34
C GLU A 366 -10.34 -0.34 -13.52
N ALA A 367 -9.10 0.15 -13.54
CA ALA A 367 -7.92 -0.69 -13.69
C ALA A 367 -7.75 -1.67 -12.52
N LYS A 368 -7.96 -1.23 -11.28
CA LYS A 368 -7.93 -2.09 -10.09
C LYS A 368 -8.99 -3.19 -10.16
N ARG A 369 -10.23 -2.84 -10.52
CA ARG A 369 -11.31 -3.81 -10.69
C ARG A 369 -10.96 -4.85 -11.73
N ARG A 370 -10.56 -4.41 -12.94
CA ARG A 370 -10.20 -5.32 -14.03
C ARG A 370 -9.01 -6.22 -13.68
N PHE A 371 -8.03 -5.71 -12.99
CA PHE A 371 -6.86 -6.48 -12.56
C PHE A 371 -7.21 -7.63 -11.60
N ILE A 372 -8.25 -7.45 -10.79
CA ILE A 372 -8.73 -8.46 -9.85
C ILE A 372 -9.73 -9.40 -10.53
N GLU A 373 -10.72 -8.85 -11.23
CA GLU A 373 -11.89 -9.59 -11.72
C GLU A 373 -11.69 -10.15 -13.14
N GLU A 374 -10.80 -9.54 -13.93
CA GLU A 374 -10.56 -9.85 -15.34
C GLU A 374 -9.08 -10.10 -15.63
N PRO A 375 -8.40 -11.05 -14.94
CA PRO A 375 -6.95 -11.27 -15.07
C PRO A 375 -6.51 -11.64 -16.50
N ALA A 376 -7.38 -12.22 -17.30
CA ALA A 376 -7.12 -12.50 -18.72
C ALA A 376 -7.04 -11.23 -19.58
N ASN A 377 -7.75 -10.15 -19.20
CA ASN A 377 -7.87 -8.92 -19.97
C ASN A 377 -6.93 -7.81 -19.49
N LEU A 378 -6.50 -7.84 -18.21
CA LEU A 378 -5.51 -6.92 -17.66
C LEU A 378 -4.48 -7.71 -16.85
N LYS A 379 -3.39 -8.06 -17.50
CA LYS A 379 -2.37 -8.99 -16.97
C LYS A 379 -1.27 -8.30 -16.19
N LEU A 380 -0.92 -7.07 -16.57
CA LEU A 380 0.20 -6.33 -15.99
C LEU A 380 -0.22 -4.92 -15.59
N LEU A 381 0.07 -4.55 -14.34
CA LEU A 381 0.01 -3.16 -13.88
C LEU A 381 1.40 -2.58 -13.69
N ILE A 382 1.65 -1.44 -14.31
CA ILE A 382 2.88 -0.67 -14.16
C ILE A 382 2.63 0.40 -13.10
N VAL A 383 3.44 0.40 -12.05
CA VAL A 383 3.27 1.29 -10.89
C VAL A 383 4.60 1.90 -10.48
N VAL A 384 4.57 2.89 -9.59
CA VAL A 384 5.77 3.41 -8.90
C VAL A 384 5.71 3.09 -7.41
N SER A 385 4.74 3.65 -6.71
CA SER A 385 4.52 3.44 -5.27
C SER A 385 3.08 3.05 -4.93
N LYS A 386 2.13 3.46 -5.78
CA LYS A 386 0.72 3.05 -5.61
C LYS A 386 0.57 1.54 -5.74
N LEU A 387 -0.41 0.97 -5.08
CA LEU A 387 -0.77 -0.45 -5.04
C LEU A 387 0.26 -1.38 -4.36
N LEU A 388 1.47 -0.89 -4.05
CA LEU A 388 2.45 -1.68 -3.30
C LEU A 388 2.02 -1.91 -1.85
N THR A 389 1.10 -1.10 -1.38
CA THR A 389 0.57 -1.16 -0.03
C THR A 389 -0.96 -1.11 -0.06
N GLY A 390 -1.66 -1.96 0.73
CA GLY A 390 -3.14 -1.97 0.89
C GLY A 390 -3.96 -2.54 -0.25
N PHE A 391 -3.41 -2.67 -1.46
CA PHE A 391 -4.10 -3.26 -2.58
C PHE A 391 -4.15 -4.79 -2.42
N ASP A 392 -5.33 -5.37 -2.42
CA ASP A 392 -5.53 -6.82 -2.32
C ASP A 392 -5.96 -7.38 -3.67
N ALA A 393 -5.04 -8.10 -4.30
CA ALA A 393 -5.27 -8.75 -5.59
C ALA A 393 -4.77 -10.20 -5.50
N PRO A 394 -5.63 -11.17 -5.18
CA PRO A 394 -5.26 -12.57 -5.08
C PRO A 394 -4.68 -13.17 -6.38
N SER A 395 -5.10 -12.63 -7.53
CA SER A 395 -4.55 -13.00 -8.84
C SER A 395 -3.11 -12.55 -9.06
N CYS A 396 -2.59 -11.58 -8.28
CA CYS A 396 -1.23 -11.07 -8.43
C CYS A 396 -0.20 -12.12 -7.96
N SER A 397 0.41 -12.81 -8.91
CA SER A 397 1.32 -13.93 -8.67
C SER A 397 2.79 -13.54 -8.78
N TYR A 398 3.09 -12.44 -9.48
CA TYR A 398 4.46 -12.00 -9.75
C TYR A 398 4.59 -10.49 -9.55
N ILE A 399 5.78 -10.08 -9.09
CA ILE A 399 6.15 -8.68 -9.02
C ILE A 399 7.55 -8.52 -9.61
N TYR A 400 7.69 -7.60 -10.55
CA TYR A 400 8.95 -7.22 -11.16
C TYR A 400 9.38 -5.90 -10.55
N LEU A 401 10.60 -5.86 -10.00
CA LEU A 401 11.15 -4.69 -9.33
C LEU A 401 12.25 -4.09 -10.20
N ASP A 402 11.95 -3.00 -10.90
CA ASP A 402 12.93 -2.15 -11.57
C ASP A 402 13.08 -0.84 -10.80
N ASN A 403 13.20 -0.96 -9.49
CA ASN A 403 13.39 0.13 -8.55
C ASN A 403 14.14 -0.38 -7.32
N GLU A 404 14.99 0.44 -6.75
CA GLU A 404 15.64 0.15 -5.47
C GLU A 404 14.65 0.35 -4.33
N LEU A 405 13.99 -0.74 -3.93
CA LEU A 405 13.13 -0.75 -2.75
C LEU A 405 13.92 -1.26 -1.55
N ARG A 406 13.77 -0.59 -0.40
CA ARG A 406 14.44 -0.96 0.85
C ARG A 406 13.44 -1.21 1.97
N ASP A 407 13.85 -2.04 2.91
CA ASP A 407 13.17 -2.25 4.20
C ASP A 407 11.67 -2.54 4.08
N HIS A 408 10.85 -1.73 4.74
CA HIS A 408 9.41 -1.89 4.77
C HIS A 408 8.75 -1.82 3.39
N ASN A 409 9.24 -0.94 2.51
CA ASN A 409 8.67 -0.78 1.17
C ASN A 409 8.90 -2.03 0.33
N LEU A 410 10.11 -2.61 0.39
CA LEU A 410 10.41 -3.87 -0.28
C LEU A 410 9.51 -5.01 0.26
N PHE A 411 9.46 -5.19 1.58
CA PHE A 411 8.66 -6.25 2.18
C PHE A 411 7.17 -6.10 1.84
N GLN A 412 6.64 -4.89 1.85
CA GLN A 412 5.24 -4.63 1.50
C GLN A 412 4.94 -4.90 0.02
N ALA A 413 5.88 -4.58 -0.87
CA ALA A 413 5.75 -4.87 -2.29
C ALA A 413 5.73 -6.39 -2.55
N ILE A 414 6.73 -7.12 -2.04
CA ILE A 414 6.83 -8.57 -2.28
C ILE A 414 5.66 -9.36 -1.67
N CYS A 415 5.11 -8.90 -0.55
CA CYS A 415 3.93 -9.52 0.06
C CYS A 415 2.62 -9.29 -0.73
N ARG A 416 2.66 -8.67 -1.90
CA ARG A 416 1.50 -8.64 -2.82
C ARG A 416 1.27 -9.98 -3.49
N THR A 417 2.35 -10.74 -3.71
CA THR A 417 2.32 -12.02 -4.43
C THR A 417 2.14 -13.25 -3.54
N ASN A 418 2.02 -13.08 -2.23
CA ASN A 418 1.90 -14.17 -1.27
C ASN A 418 0.46 -14.54 -0.89
N ARG A 419 -0.53 -14.04 -1.64
CA ARG A 419 -1.95 -14.29 -1.38
C ARG A 419 -2.38 -15.65 -1.88
N LEU A 420 -3.26 -16.29 -1.09
CA LEU A 420 -4.01 -17.43 -1.56
C LEU A 420 -5.06 -16.95 -2.55
N ASP A 421 -5.03 -17.53 -3.72
CA ASP A 421 -6.08 -17.39 -4.72
C ASP A 421 -6.92 -18.67 -4.60
N GLY A 422 -8.17 -18.51 -4.19
CA GLY A 422 -9.05 -19.58 -3.75
C GLY A 422 -9.20 -20.77 -4.67
#